data_125f5deebc0e610d07359f302971da64
#
_entry.id   125f5deebc0e610d07359f302971da64
#
_cell.length_a   1.000
_cell.length_b   1.000
_cell.length_c   1.000
_cell.angle_alpha   90.00
_cell.angle_beta   90.00
_cell.angle_gamma   90.00
#
_symmetry.space_group_name_H-M   'P 1'
#
loop_
_entity.id
_entity.type
_entity.pdbx_description
1 polymer ?
#
loop_
_entity_poly.entity_id
_entity_poly.type
_entity_poly.pdbx_seq_one_letter_code
_entity_poly.pdbx_strand_id
1 'polypeptide(L)'
;MAWVGTGAIWTMSGGVMSGSPLGQMRHAAMNAAAPNSGLRFVQISDSHIGFNKPANTDVTATLRQAVAKIKAAPEAPSFVLHTGDLTHLSKPSEFDTLQQVMSELSVPVFYVPGEHDVLEDDGASYLARFGKGTQGAGWHSFDQNGVHFIGLVNVVDLKAGGLGTLGNEQLEWLQKDVKHLKSSTPIVVFAHIPLWSVYPEWGWGTDDSARALSYLKKFGSVSVLNGHIHQVMQKVEGHVTFHTAMSTAFPQPAPGTAPSPGPMKVPDDQLRRLLGLSRISFRDVNHPIAITDVPLEREMTTAAAYEVSVDNFSFSPTAASVAVGSTVTWTNRDDIPHTVVSTEQKFKSPVLDTSEQFSHRFDAPGMYKYFCSLHPKMTGQIIVG
;
A
#
# COMPACT_ATOMS: atom_id res chain seq x y z
N MET A 1 -11.16 -16.37 -36.00
CA MET A 1 -11.00 -14.97 -36.45
C MET A 1 -11.92 -14.08 -35.65
N ALA A 2 -11.40 -13.07 -35.01
CA ALA A 2 -12.20 -12.08 -34.29
C ALA A 2 -12.31 -10.82 -35.17
N TRP A 3 -13.52 -10.30 -35.33
CA TRP A 3 -13.78 -9.04 -36.03
C TRP A 3 -14.22 -8.00 -35.00
N VAL A 4 -13.61 -6.83 -35.05
CA VAL A 4 -13.94 -5.70 -34.19
C VAL A 4 -14.82 -4.74 -34.97
N GLY A 5 -16.09 -4.69 -34.63
CA GLY A 5 -17.03 -3.65 -35.07
C GLY A 5 -17.28 -2.67 -33.94
N THR A 6 -17.75 -1.46 -34.24
CA THR A 6 -17.98 -0.37 -33.29
C THR A 6 -18.82 -0.81 -32.10
N GLY A 7 -18.18 -1.03 -30.94
CA GLY A 7 -18.85 -1.27 -29.66
C GLY A 7 -19.19 -2.73 -29.30
N ALA A 8 -18.76 -3.71 -30.07
CA ALA A 8 -18.96 -5.13 -29.74
C ALA A 8 -17.81 -6.00 -30.25
N ILE A 9 -17.46 -7.04 -29.49
CA ILE A 9 -16.57 -8.11 -29.95
C ILE A 9 -17.43 -9.33 -30.26
N TRP A 10 -17.19 -9.95 -31.45
CA TRP A 10 -17.88 -11.14 -31.89
C TRP A 10 -16.95 -12.35 -31.79
N THR A 11 -17.38 -13.38 -31.11
CA THR A 11 -16.67 -14.66 -31.00
C THR A 11 -17.45 -15.77 -31.68
N MET A 12 -16.73 -16.68 -32.35
CA MET A 12 -17.30 -17.84 -33.00
C MET A 12 -16.85 -19.10 -32.27
N SER A 13 -17.79 -19.83 -31.71
CA SER A 13 -17.54 -21.14 -31.08
C SER A 13 -18.63 -22.11 -31.53
N GLY A 14 -18.27 -23.26 -32.08
CA GLY A 14 -19.21 -24.28 -32.49
C GLY A 14 -20.18 -23.88 -33.61
N GLY A 15 -19.82 -22.93 -34.50
CA GLY A 15 -20.65 -22.48 -35.61
C GLY A 15 -21.71 -21.43 -35.26
N VAL A 16 -21.76 -20.95 -34.01
CA VAL A 16 -22.70 -19.89 -33.59
C VAL A 16 -21.91 -18.61 -33.34
N MET A 17 -22.40 -17.50 -33.92
CA MET A 17 -21.89 -16.14 -33.66
C MET A 17 -22.59 -15.55 -32.46
N SER A 18 -21.85 -15.17 -31.42
CA SER A 18 -22.36 -14.43 -30.28
C SER A 18 -21.62 -13.10 -30.14
N GLY A 19 -22.34 -12.01 -29.98
CA GLY A 19 -21.81 -10.67 -29.79
C GLY A 19 -22.08 -10.19 -28.38
N SER A 20 -21.06 -9.66 -27.72
CA SER A 20 -21.20 -9.04 -26.39
C SER A 20 -20.74 -7.59 -26.42
N PRO A 21 -21.48 -6.65 -25.80
CA PRO A 21 -21.06 -5.26 -25.70
C PRO A 21 -19.76 -5.15 -24.88
N LEU A 22 -18.85 -4.25 -25.29
CA LEU A 22 -17.54 -4.02 -24.63
C LEU A 22 -17.63 -3.76 -23.10
N GLY A 23 -18.76 -3.21 -22.64
CA GLY A 23 -18.99 -2.96 -21.20
C GLY A 23 -19.20 -4.22 -20.36
N GLN A 24 -19.74 -5.30 -20.92
CA GLN A 24 -19.95 -6.57 -20.21
C GLN A 24 -18.68 -7.45 -20.16
N MET A 25 -17.73 -7.26 -21.10
CA MET A 25 -16.50 -8.03 -21.11
C MET A 25 -15.49 -7.63 -20.04
N ARG A 26 -15.55 -6.41 -19.52
CA ARG A 26 -14.68 -6.01 -18.38
C ARG A 26 -15.03 -6.78 -17.11
N HIS A 27 -16.30 -7.13 -16.89
CA HIS A 27 -16.70 -8.01 -15.78
C HIS A 27 -16.38 -9.49 -16.01
N ALA A 28 -16.46 -9.98 -17.25
CA ALA A 28 -16.15 -11.38 -17.57
C ALA A 28 -14.64 -11.68 -17.57
N ALA A 29 -13.78 -10.70 -17.95
CA ALA A 29 -12.33 -10.86 -17.92
C ALA A 29 -11.74 -10.86 -16.49
N MET A 30 -12.46 -10.28 -15.51
CA MET A 30 -12.04 -10.29 -14.10
C MET A 30 -12.17 -11.65 -13.41
N ASN A 31 -12.95 -12.59 -13.97
CA ASN A 31 -13.20 -13.92 -13.38
C ASN A 31 -12.27 -15.05 -13.91
N ALA A 32 -11.33 -14.75 -14.81
CA ALA A 32 -10.42 -15.74 -15.38
C ALA A 32 -9.02 -15.66 -14.76
N ALA A 33 -8.91 -15.62 -13.44
CA ALA A 33 -7.62 -15.83 -12.77
C ALA A 33 -7.32 -17.33 -12.69
N ALA A 34 -6.06 -17.70 -12.94
CA ALA A 34 -5.58 -19.06 -12.86
C ALA A 34 -5.86 -19.69 -11.48
N PRO A 35 -6.17 -20.98 -11.39
CA PRO A 35 -6.75 -21.60 -10.19
C PRO A 35 -5.86 -21.71 -8.94
N ASN A 36 -4.70 -21.04 -8.86
CA ASN A 36 -3.79 -21.13 -7.70
C ASN A 36 -3.02 -19.86 -7.34
N SER A 37 -3.28 -18.71 -7.94
CA SER A 37 -2.70 -17.46 -7.49
C SER A 37 -3.66 -16.77 -6.52
N GLY A 38 -3.27 -16.65 -5.24
CA GLY A 38 -4.04 -15.88 -4.26
C GLY A 38 -4.32 -14.45 -4.75
N LEU A 39 -5.41 -13.86 -4.30
CA LEU A 39 -5.76 -12.47 -4.63
C LEU A 39 -4.73 -11.51 -4.03
N ARG A 40 -4.24 -10.56 -4.83
CA ARG A 40 -3.39 -9.46 -4.37
C ARG A 40 -3.98 -8.16 -4.87
N PHE A 41 -4.03 -7.19 -3.98
CA PHE A 41 -4.43 -5.83 -4.32
C PHE A 41 -3.66 -4.82 -3.47
N VAL A 42 -3.78 -3.55 -3.83
CA VAL A 42 -3.09 -2.47 -3.13
C VAL A 42 -4.12 -1.46 -2.65
N GLN A 43 -3.93 -0.94 -1.45
CA GLN A 43 -4.63 0.24 -0.96
C GLN A 43 -3.68 1.43 -1.02
N ILE A 44 -4.16 2.56 -1.57
CA ILE A 44 -3.62 3.91 -1.41
C ILE A 44 -4.72 4.80 -0.85
N SER A 45 -4.34 5.91 -0.25
CA SER A 45 -5.29 6.84 0.37
C SER A 45 -4.76 8.25 0.42
N ASP A 46 -5.66 9.21 0.57
CA ASP A 46 -5.35 10.58 0.96
C ASP A 46 -4.28 11.22 0.06
N SER A 47 -4.57 11.28 -1.24
CA SER A 47 -3.67 11.84 -2.25
C SER A 47 -3.67 13.37 -2.26
N HIS A 48 -4.75 14.00 -1.82
CA HIS A 48 -4.94 15.45 -1.70
C HIS A 48 -4.35 16.24 -2.86
N ILE A 49 -4.61 15.80 -4.10
CA ILE A 49 -4.13 16.52 -5.29
C ILE A 49 -4.60 17.96 -5.24
N GLY A 50 -3.67 18.90 -5.38
CA GLY A 50 -3.90 20.33 -5.21
C GLY A 50 -3.30 20.90 -3.92
N PHE A 51 -2.97 20.09 -2.92
CA PHE A 51 -2.24 20.53 -1.75
C PHE A 51 -0.79 20.91 -2.10
N ASN A 52 -0.33 22.08 -1.57
CA ASN A 52 1.01 22.63 -1.85
C ASN A 52 1.55 23.45 -0.67
N LYS A 53 1.38 22.98 0.56
CA LYS A 53 1.82 23.66 1.78
C LYS A 53 3.08 23.01 2.36
N PRO A 54 3.69 23.61 3.42
CA PRO A 54 4.99 23.14 3.96
C PRO A 54 5.06 21.69 4.44
N ALA A 55 3.93 21.00 4.62
CA ALA A 55 3.94 19.58 4.96
C ALA A 55 4.31 18.69 3.76
N ASN A 56 3.94 19.10 2.53
CA ASN A 56 4.39 18.56 1.26
C ASN A 56 4.08 19.56 0.15
N THR A 57 5.09 20.08 -0.49
CA THR A 57 4.94 21.09 -1.56
C THR A 57 4.61 20.48 -2.93
N ASP A 58 4.68 19.16 -3.08
CA ASP A 58 4.36 18.45 -4.34
C ASP A 58 3.77 17.07 -4.05
N VAL A 59 2.48 17.03 -3.73
CA VAL A 59 1.73 15.78 -3.51
C VAL A 59 1.56 14.96 -4.79
N THR A 60 1.62 15.60 -5.96
CA THR A 60 1.56 14.90 -7.25
C THR A 60 2.80 14.03 -7.45
N ALA A 61 3.98 14.55 -7.08
CA ALA A 61 5.21 13.77 -7.15
C ALA A 61 5.19 12.56 -6.19
N THR A 62 4.66 12.72 -4.97
CA THR A 62 4.56 11.60 -4.03
C THR A 62 3.51 10.57 -4.44
N LEU A 63 2.39 10.98 -5.04
CA LEU A 63 1.44 10.03 -5.65
C LEU A 63 2.07 9.27 -6.83
N ARG A 64 2.84 9.94 -7.71
CA ARG A 64 3.58 9.26 -8.80
C ARG A 64 4.59 8.25 -8.25
N GLN A 65 5.23 8.52 -7.12
CA GLN A 65 6.11 7.56 -6.46
C GLN A 65 5.33 6.33 -5.95
N ALA A 66 4.12 6.51 -5.41
CA ALA A 66 3.25 5.39 -5.03
C ALA A 66 2.87 4.56 -6.27
N VAL A 67 2.46 5.19 -7.36
CA VAL A 67 2.13 4.52 -8.64
C VAL A 67 3.35 3.76 -9.18
N ALA A 68 4.53 4.37 -9.20
CA ALA A 68 5.77 3.71 -9.62
C ALA A 68 6.08 2.48 -8.76
N LYS A 69 5.88 2.57 -7.45
CA LYS A 69 6.09 1.46 -6.49
C LYS A 69 5.09 0.33 -6.68
N ILE A 70 3.85 0.64 -7.08
CA ILE A 70 2.85 -0.37 -7.47
C ILE A 70 3.28 -1.09 -8.74
N LYS A 71 3.73 -0.34 -9.76
CA LYS A 71 4.19 -0.88 -11.06
C LYS A 71 5.46 -1.73 -10.93
N ALA A 72 6.34 -1.37 -10.00
CA ALA A 72 7.60 -2.08 -9.72
C ALA A 72 7.43 -3.30 -8.79
N ALA A 73 6.21 -3.62 -8.34
CA ALA A 73 5.97 -4.77 -7.50
C ALA A 73 6.35 -6.07 -8.23
N PRO A 74 7.06 -7.02 -7.58
CA PRO A 74 7.44 -8.29 -8.19
C PRO A 74 6.24 -9.08 -8.75
N GLU A 75 5.09 -8.92 -8.10
CA GLU A 75 3.81 -9.50 -8.50
C GLU A 75 2.79 -8.37 -8.64
N ALA A 76 2.25 -8.21 -9.85
CA ALA A 76 1.27 -7.18 -10.14
C ALA A 76 0.00 -7.39 -9.31
N PRO A 77 -0.57 -6.34 -8.70
CA PRO A 77 -1.86 -6.44 -8.03
C PRO A 77 -2.98 -6.65 -9.07
N SER A 78 -4.06 -7.30 -8.65
CA SER A 78 -5.27 -7.46 -9.48
C SER A 78 -6.01 -6.14 -9.68
N PHE A 79 -5.95 -5.25 -8.69
CA PHE A 79 -6.54 -3.91 -8.70
C PHE A 79 -5.94 -3.04 -7.58
N VAL A 80 -6.32 -1.77 -7.57
CA VAL A 80 -6.00 -0.82 -6.51
C VAL A 80 -7.30 -0.31 -5.88
N LEU A 81 -7.33 -0.14 -4.57
CA LEU A 81 -8.35 0.61 -3.83
C LEU A 81 -7.78 2.00 -3.49
N HIS A 82 -8.52 3.05 -3.77
CA HIS A 82 -8.24 4.40 -3.28
C HIS A 82 -9.31 4.78 -2.25
N THR A 83 -8.90 4.90 -1.00
CA THR A 83 -9.81 5.07 0.14
C THR A 83 -10.10 6.53 0.50
N GLY A 84 -10.23 7.40 -0.52
CA GLY A 84 -10.75 8.77 -0.39
C GLY A 84 -9.67 9.85 -0.25
N ASP A 85 -10.14 11.08 -0.17
CA ASP A 85 -9.34 12.31 -0.25
C ASP A 85 -8.40 12.31 -1.45
N LEU A 86 -9.04 12.12 -2.61
CA LEU A 86 -8.38 12.12 -3.91
C LEU A 86 -7.81 13.50 -4.23
N THR A 87 -8.62 14.52 -3.95
CA THR A 87 -8.38 15.94 -4.21
C THR A 87 -8.25 16.70 -2.90
N HIS A 88 -7.77 17.94 -2.96
CA HIS A 88 -7.70 18.78 -1.76
C HIS A 88 -8.89 19.74 -1.61
N LEU A 89 -9.44 20.21 -2.71
CA LEU A 89 -10.53 21.19 -2.73
C LEU A 89 -11.65 20.86 -3.72
N SER A 90 -11.82 19.60 -4.12
CA SER A 90 -12.82 19.13 -5.10
C SER A 90 -12.77 19.80 -6.48
N LYS A 91 -11.69 20.50 -6.84
CA LYS A 91 -11.61 21.22 -8.10
C LYS A 91 -11.52 20.29 -9.30
N PRO A 92 -12.18 20.60 -10.43
CA PRO A 92 -12.09 19.80 -11.64
C PRO A 92 -10.65 19.49 -12.07
N SER A 93 -9.74 20.48 -12.01
CA SER A 93 -8.33 20.31 -12.36
C SER A 93 -7.56 19.37 -11.42
N GLU A 94 -7.97 19.26 -10.16
CA GLU A 94 -7.38 18.36 -9.19
C GLU A 94 -7.78 16.91 -9.53
N PHE A 95 -9.06 16.69 -9.83
CA PHE A 95 -9.55 15.38 -10.32
C PHE A 95 -8.89 14.98 -11.65
N ASP A 96 -8.74 15.92 -12.59
CA ASP A 96 -8.10 15.65 -13.89
C ASP A 96 -6.63 15.23 -13.70
N THR A 97 -5.90 15.91 -12.81
CA THR A 97 -4.53 15.54 -12.44
C THR A 97 -4.47 14.16 -11.79
N LEU A 98 -5.37 13.87 -10.86
CA LEU A 98 -5.47 12.54 -10.25
C LEU A 98 -5.70 11.47 -11.32
N GLN A 99 -6.70 11.65 -12.21
CA GLN A 99 -7.00 10.69 -13.26
C GLN A 99 -5.81 10.47 -14.19
N GLN A 100 -5.07 11.53 -14.53
CA GLN A 100 -3.85 11.43 -15.33
C GLN A 100 -2.82 10.54 -14.66
N VAL A 101 -2.53 10.76 -13.37
CA VAL A 101 -1.54 9.95 -12.63
C VAL A 101 -2.02 8.51 -12.48
N MET A 102 -3.29 8.30 -12.12
CA MET A 102 -3.83 6.96 -11.93
C MET A 102 -3.96 6.17 -13.23
N SER A 103 -4.08 6.85 -14.40
CA SER A 103 -4.10 6.20 -15.71
C SER A 103 -2.78 5.51 -16.08
N GLU A 104 -1.68 5.81 -15.38
CA GLU A 104 -0.41 5.11 -15.54
C GLU A 104 -0.44 3.65 -15.03
N LEU A 105 -1.46 3.29 -14.24
CA LEU A 105 -1.69 1.92 -13.79
C LEU A 105 -2.40 1.11 -14.89
N SER A 106 -1.92 -0.12 -15.11
CA SER A 106 -2.54 -1.07 -16.07
C SER A 106 -3.65 -1.91 -15.45
N VAL A 107 -3.95 -1.72 -14.16
CA VAL A 107 -4.97 -2.47 -13.41
C VAL A 107 -6.14 -1.57 -13.04
N PRO A 108 -7.35 -2.12 -12.82
CA PRO A 108 -8.50 -1.34 -12.35
C PRO A 108 -8.22 -0.63 -11.02
N VAL A 109 -8.83 0.53 -10.84
CA VAL A 109 -8.84 1.25 -9.57
C VAL A 109 -10.28 1.45 -9.13
N PHE A 110 -10.59 1.07 -7.89
CA PHE A 110 -11.87 1.30 -7.24
C PHE A 110 -11.71 2.44 -6.24
N TYR A 111 -12.68 3.35 -6.21
CA TYR A 111 -12.62 4.58 -5.43
C TYR A 111 -13.79 4.65 -4.45
N VAL A 112 -13.56 5.27 -3.32
CA VAL A 112 -14.58 5.91 -2.49
C VAL A 112 -14.15 7.36 -2.25
N PRO A 113 -15.07 8.32 -2.11
CA PRO A 113 -14.68 9.70 -1.83
C PRO A 113 -14.25 9.90 -0.38
N GLY A 114 -13.37 10.88 -0.14
CA GLY A 114 -13.17 11.50 1.15
C GLY A 114 -13.94 12.82 1.27
N GLU A 115 -13.90 13.47 2.43
CA GLU A 115 -14.59 14.74 2.66
C GLU A 115 -14.05 15.86 1.77
N HIS A 116 -12.78 15.79 1.40
CA HIS A 116 -12.15 16.75 0.48
C HIS A 116 -12.60 16.60 -0.98
N ASP A 117 -13.29 15.50 -1.32
CA ASP A 117 -13.78 15.23 -2.68
C ASP A 117 -15.22 15.70 -2.91
N VAL A 118 -15.90 16.18 -1.86
CA VAL A 118 -17.33 16.57 -1.88
C VAL A 118 -17.56 18.03 -1.47
N LEU A 119 -16.51 18.83 -1.33
CA LEU A 119 -16.56 20.18 -0.75
C LEU A 119 -17.33 21.20 -1.60
N GLU A 120 -17.20 21.15 -2.93
CA GLU A 120 -17.74 22.21 -3.80
C GLU A 120 -19.17 21.95 -4.31
N ASP A 121 -19.55 20.65 -4.47
CA ASP A 121 -20.76 20.28 -5.18
C ASP A 121 -21.42 19.00 -4.64
N ASP A 122 -21.28 18.74 -3.35
CA ASP A 122 -21.82 17.55 -2.67
C ASP A 122 -21.42 16.24 -3.38
N GLY A 123 -20.23 16.22 -4.03
CA GLY A 123 -19.68 15.06 -4.69
C GLY A 123 -20.16 14.83 -6.14
N ALA A 124 -20.87 15.78 -6.76
CA ALA A 124 -21.30 15.65 -8.15
C ALA A 124 -20.11 15.49 -9.12
N SER A 125 -19.04 16.25 -8.94
CA SER A 125 -17.80 16.14 -9.73
C SER A 125 -17.08 14.81 -9.52
N TYR A 126 -17.10 14.25 -8.32
CA TYR A 126 -16.61 12.91 -8.03
C TYR A 126 -17.45 11.86 -8.75
N LEU A 127 -18.77 11.90 -8.61
CA LEU A 127 -19.69 10.93 -9.22
C LEU A 127 -19.65 10.95 -10.75
N ALA A 128 -19.50 12.14 -11.36
CA ALA A 128 -19.35 12.26 -12.81
C ALA A 128 -18.12 11.48 -13.35
N ARG A 129 -17.07 11.36 -12.56
CA ARG A 129 -15.81 10.72 -12.93
C ARG A 129 -15.71 9.26 -12.48
N PHE A 130 -16.12 8.97 -11.25
CA PHE A 130 -15.91 7.67 -10.59
C PHE A 130 -17.20 6.94 -10.23
N GLY A 131 -18.36 7.59 -10.34
CA GLY A 131 -19.66 7.04 -9.95
C GLY A 131 -20.26 6.00 -10.90
N LYS A 132 -19.61 5.70 -12.02
CA LYS A 132 -20.15 4.72 -12.97
C LYS A 132 -20.23 3.32 -12.36
N GLY A 133 -21.46 2.79 -12.23
CA GLY A 133 -21.71 1.48 -11.64
C GLY A 133 -21.85 1.48 -10.12
N THR A 134 -21.81 2.65 -9.51
CA THR A 134 -22.08 2.85 -8.08
C THR A 134 -23.54 3.25 -7.83
N GLN A 135 -23.94 3.33 -6.55
CA GLN A 135 -25.27 3.77 -6.13
C GLN A 135 -25.14 4.98 -5.18
N GLY A 136 -26.21 5.77 -5.08
CA GLY A 136 -26.29 6.94 -4.22
C GLY A 136 -25.08 7.85 -4.35
N ALA A 137 -24.41 8.16 -3.27
CA ALA A 137 -23.22 8.99 -3.22
C ALA A 137 -21.92 8.29 -3.68
N GLY A 138 -22.02 7.07 -4.25
CA GLY A 138 -20.84 6.36 -4.78
C GLY A 138 -20.56 5.00 -4.12
N TRP A 139 -21.44 4.52 -3.25
CA TRP A 139 -21.26 3.19 -2.65
C TRP A 139 -21.50 2.06 -3.65
N HIS A 140 -20.77 0.95 -3.50
CA HIS A 140 -20.81 -0.17 -4.43
C HIS A 140 -20.23 -1.44 -3.81
N SER A 141 -20.50 -2.58 -4.45
CA SER A 141 -19.86 -3.85 -4.11
C SER A 141 -19.44 -4.61 -5.36
N PHE A 142 -18.47 -5.50 -5.21
CA PHE A 142 -18.01 -6.41 -6.25
C PHE A 142 -17.39 -7.66 -5.66
N ASP A 143 -17.34 -8.73 -6.43
CA ASP A 143 -16.70 -9.99 -6.05
C ASP A 143 -15.40 -10.20 -6.83
N GLN A 144 -14.36 -10.61 -6.14
CA GLN A 144 -13.08 -10.96 -6.75
C GLN A 144 -12.43 -12.14 -6.02
N ASN A 145 -12.14 -13.22 -6.74
CA ASN A 145 -11.48 -14.43 -6.21
C ASN A 145 -12.13 -14.98 -4.92
N GLY A 146 -13.46 -14.94 -4.84
CA GLY A 146 -14.21 -15.45 -3.70
C GLY A 146 -14.25 -14.55 -2.47
N VAL A 147 -13.73 -13.33 -2.57
CA VAL A 147 -13.85 -12.26 -1.58
C VAL A 147 -14.90 -11.26 -2.05
N HIS A 148 -15.77 -10.83 -1.15
CA HIS A 148 -16.76 -9.79 -1.40
C HIS A 148 -16.26 -8.44 -0.90
N PHE A 149 -16.18 -7.46 -1.80
CA PHE A 149 -15.68 -6.11 -1.54
C PHE A 149 -16.85 -5.13 -1.48
N ILE A 150 -16.82 -4.25 -0.49
CA ILE A 150 -17.90 -3.28 -0.23
C ILE A 150 -17.28 -1.90 -0.02
N GLY A 151 -17.46 -1.00 -1.00
CA GLY A 151 -17.09 0.41 -0.91
C GLY A 151 -18.23 1.21 -0.28
N LEU A 152 -17.99 1.81 0.87
CA LEU A 152 -18.95 2.65 1.59
C LEU A 152 -18.54 4.12 1.53
N VAL A 153 -19.54 5.00 1.51
CA VAL A 153 -19.36 6.46 1.52
C VAL A 153 -19.88 7.01 2.84
N ASN A 154 -19.03 7.69 3.58
CA ASN A 154 -19.37 8.20 4.92
C ASN A 154 -18.97 9.67 5.14
N VAL A 155 -18.88 10.45 4.06
CA VAL A 155 -18.33 11.82 4.06
C VAL A 155 -19.32 12.89 3.59
N VAL A 156 -20.50 12.52 3.10
CA VAL A 156 -21.46 13.49 2.52
C VAL A 156 -22.21 14.25 3.61
N ASP A 157 -22.64 13.55 4.67
CA ASP A 157 -23.42 14.13 5.78
C ASP A 157 -22.63 14.03 7.09
N LEU A 158 -21.54 14.76 7.21
CA LEU A 158 -20.72 14.76 8.42
C LEU A 158 -21.51 15.25 9.63
N LYS A 159 -21.32 14.58 10.78
CA LYS A 159 -21.88 15.00 12.06
C LYS A 159 -21.04 16.10 12.70
N ALA A 160 -21.56 16.70 13.77
CA ALA A 160 -20.80 17.64 14.58
C ALA A 160 -19.45 17.05 15.00
N GLY A 161 -18.39 17.84 14.84
CA GLY A 161 -17.02 17.41 15.09
C GLY A 161 -16.36 16.63 13.95
N GLY A 162 -17.01 16.51 12.77
CA GLY A 162 -16.43 15.86 11.58
C GLY A 162 -16.61 14.34 11.52
N LEU A 163 -17.42 13.75 12.40
CA LEU A 163 -17.70 12.31 12.37
C LEU A 163 -18.43 11.92 11.08
N GLY A 164 -17.98 10.83 10.47
CA GLY A 164 -18.61 10.25 9.29
C GLY A 164 -20.01 9.70 9.56
N THR A 165 -20.83 9.60 8.52
CA THR A 165 -22.16 9.02 8.57
C THR A 165 -22.45 8.27 7.28
N LEU A 166 -22.93 7.04 7.40
CA LEU A 166 -23.35 6.22 6.25
C LEU A 166 -24.77 6.54 5.79
N GLY A 167 -25.65 6.85 6.73
CA GLY A 167 -27.06 7.14 6.46
C GLY A 167 -27.93 5.90 6.24
N ASN A 168 -29.26 6.10 6.34
CA ASN A 168 -30.19 4.97 6.31
C ASN A 168 -30.23 4.26 4.96
N GLU A 169 -30.22 4.99 3.86
CA GLU A 169 -30.32 4.42 2.51
C GLU A 169 -29.17 3.45 2.22
N GLN A 170 -27.94 3.88 2.50
CA GLN A 170 -26.77 3.05 2.31
C GLN A 170 -26.73 1.86 3.27
N LEU A 171 -27.16 2.05 4.52
CA LEU A 171 -27.25 0.95 5.49
C LEU A 171 -28.29 -0.11 5.09
N GLU A 172 -29.43 0.30 4.53
CA GLU A 172 -30.41 -0.65 3.98
C GLU A 172 -29.89 -1.37 2.75
N TRP A 173 -29.17 -0.65 1.88
CA TRP A 173 -28.49 -1.25 0.74
C TRP A 173 -27.45 -2.29 1.20
N LEU A 174 -26.58 -1.93 2.15
CA LEU A 174 -25.58 -2.85 2.71
C LEU A 174 -26.22 -4.11 3.29
N GLN A 175 -27.32 -3.96 4.04
CA GLN A 175 -28.04 -5.09 4.59
C GLN A 175 -28.56 -6.03 3.50
N LYS A 176 -29.10 -5.48 2.40
CA LYS A 176 -29.60 -6.24 1.25
C LYS A 176 -28.46 -6.94 0.50
N ASP A 177 -27.35 -6.23 0.30
CA ASP A 177 -26.16 -6.70 -0.41
C ASP A 177 -25.59 -7.96 0.26
N VAL A 178 -25.36 -7.91 1.55
CA VAL A 178 -24.75 -9.04 2.29
C VAL A 178 -25.72 -10.14 2.69
N LYS A 179 -27.03 -9.94 2.57
CA LYS A 179 -28.07 -10.84 3.11
C LYS A 179 -27.92 -12.28 2.63
N HIS A 180 -27.62 -12.45 1.35
CA HIS A 180 -27.59 -13.76 0.67
C HIS A 180 -26.20 -14.41 0.63
N LEU A 181 -25.18 -13.73 1.12
CA LEU A 181 -23.82 -14.27 1.17
C LEU A 181 -23.70 -15.33 2.25
N LYS A 182 -22.85 -16.33 2.01
CA LYS A 182 -22.55 -17.37 2.98
C LYS A 182 -21.69 -16.79 4.12
N SER A 183 -21.85 -17.29 5.32
CA SER A 183 -21.05 -16.87 6.49
C SER A 183 -19.54 -17.13 6.32
N SER A 184 -19.18 -18.06 5.45
CA SER A 184 -17.78 -18.34 5.08
C SER A 184 -17.21 -17.41 4.01
N THR A 185 -18.01 -16.51 3.41
CA THR A 185 -17.52 -15.54 2.43
C THR A 185 -16.67 -14.49 3.17
N PRO A 186 -15.39 -14.33 2.82
CA PRO A 186 -14.58 -13.23 3.36
C PRO A 186 -15.09 -11.88 2.85
N ILE A 187 -15.16 -10.91 3.73
CA ILE A 187 -15.63 -9.56 3.44
C ILE A 187 -14.48 -8.56 3.57
N VAL A 188 -14.34 -7.69 2.59
CA VAL A 188 -13.50 -6.50 2.66
C VAL A 188 -14.38 -5.27 2.51
N VAL A 189 -14.47 -4.47 3.57
CA VAL A 189 -15.13 -3.16 3.54
C VAL A 189 -14.05 -2.10 3.39
N PHE A 190 -14.28 -1.13 2.51
CA PHE A 190 -13.41 0.04 2.41
C PHE A 190 -14.25 1.32 2.41
N ALA A 191 -13.83 2.30 3.18
CA ALA A 191 -14.46 3.60 3.33
C ALA A 191 -13.38 4.63 3.70
N HIS A 192 -13.67 5.91 3.58
CA HIS A 192 -12.68 6.93 3.91
C HIS A 192 -12.48 7.04 5.42
N ILE A 193 -13.45 7.55 6.16
CA ILE A 193 -13.39 7.74 7.61
C ILE A 193 -13.47 6.37 8.30
N PRO A 194 -12.65 6.12 9.37
CA PRO A 194 -12.68 4.85 10.09
C PRO A 194 -14.07 4.44 10.55
N LEU A 195 -14.41 3.14 10.35
CA LEU A 195 -15.66 2.55 10.86
C LEU A 195 -15.59 2.15 12.33
N TRP A 196 -14.60 2.64 13.06
CA TRP A 196 -14.54 2.56 14.52
C TRP A 196 -14.13 3.91 15.10
N SER A 197 -14.46 4.16 16.34
CA SER A 197 -14.07 5.37 17.05
C SER A 197 -12.56 5.32 17.37
N VAL A 198 -11.76 6.06 16.60
CA VAL A 198 -10.31 6.21 16.83
C VAL A 198 -10.06 7.38 17.77
N TYR A 199 -10.54 8.57 17.39
CA TYR A 199 -10.44 9.79 18.18
C TYR A 199 -11.58 10.75 17.76
N PRO A 200 -12.76 10.63 18.40
CA PRO A 200 -13.97 11.38 18.03
C PRO A 200 -13.80 12.89 18.07
N GLU A 201 -12.95 13.42 18.96
CA GLU A 201 -12.67 14.84 19.12
C GLU A 201 -12.05 15.46 17.85
N TRP A 202 -11.48 14.62 16.97
CA TRP A 202 -10.93 15.03 15.68
C TRP A 202 -11.75 14.54 14.49
N GLY A 203 -12.96 14.04 14.71
CA GLY A 203 -13.79 13.45 13.66
C GLY A 203 -13.32 12.07 13.19
N TRP A 204 -12.42 11.41 13.91
CA TRP A 204 -11.85 10.14 13.52
C TRP A 204 -12.74 8.96 13.95
N GLY A 205 -13.83 8.81 13.26
CA GLY A 205 -14.79 7.75 13.46
C GLY A 205 -16.08 7.98 12.67
N THR A 206 -16.92 6.95 12.58
CA THR A 206 -18.22 6.99 11.90
C THR A 206 -19.33 6.72 12.90
N ASP A 207 -20.29 7.65 13.00
CA ASP A 207 -21.32 7.69 14.04
C ASP A 207 -22.22 6.45 14.03
N ASP A 208 -22.69 6.05 12.85
CA ASP A 208 -23.61 4.92 12.66
C ASP A 208 -22.93 3.60 12.27
N SER A 209 -21.62 3.52 12.39
CA SER A 209 -20.81 2.34 12.05
C SER A 209 -21.23 1.05 12.77
N ALA A 210 -21.69 1.17 14.03
CA ALA A 210 -22.16 0.01 14.80
C ALA A 210 -23.31 -0.74 14.10
N ARG A 211 -24.19 -0.01 13.40
CA ARG A 211 -25.29 -0.60 12.62
C ARG A 211 -24.75 -1.33 11.39
N ALA A 212 -23.81 -0.73 10.63
CA ALA A 212 -23.15 -1.37 9.50
C ALA A 212 -22.45 -2.66 9.92
N LEU A 213 -21.63 -2.59 10.97
CA LEU A 213 -20.89 -3.74 11.51
C LEU A 213 -21.82 -4.84 12.03
N SER A 214 -23.03 -4.49 12.52
CA SER A 214 -24.01 -5.49 12.95
C SER A 214 -24.47 -6.42 11.84
N TYR A 215 -24.55 -5.94 10.59
CA TYR A 215 -24.91 -6.75 9.41
C TYR A 215 -23.79 -7.71 9.01
N LEU A 216 -22.56 -7.42 9.41
CA LEU A 216 -21.36 -8.21 9.11
C LEU A 216 -21.04 -9.27 10.16
N LYS A 217 -21.73 -9.30 11.30
CA LYS A 217 -21.47 -10.24 12.42
C LYS A 217 -21.54 -11.72 12.05
N LYS A 218 -22.28 -12.08 10.99
CA LYS A 218 -22.42 -13.49 10.57
C LYS A 218 -21.19 -14.04 9.82
N PHE A 219 -20.29 -13.17 9.34
CA PHE A 219 -19.14 -13.58 8.53
C PHE A 219 -17.93 -13.93 9.42
N GLY A 220 -17.24 -15.01 9.06
CA GLY A 220 -16.07 -15.49 9.82
C GLY A 220 -14.80 -14.64 9.63
N SER A 221 -14.74 -13.81 8.60
CA SER A 221 -13.61 -12.93 8.31
C SER A 221 -14.10 -11.62 7.69
N VAL A 222 -13.85 -10.52 8.36
CA VAL A 222 -14.16 -9.16 7.89
C VAL A 222 -12.93 -8.29 8.04
N SER A 223 -12.48 -7.64 6.96
CA SER A 223 -11.41 -6.65 6.99
C SER A 223 -11.98 -5.29 6.61
N VAL A 224 -11.73 -4.28 7.42
CA VAL A 224 -12.16 -2.89 7.19
C VAL A 224 -10.93 -2.04 6.92
N LEU A 225 -10.89 -1.41 5.75
CA LEU A 225 -9.78 -0.59 5.25
C LEU A 225 -10.21 0.87 5.18
N ASN A 226 -9.46 1.75 5.81
CA ASN A 226 -9.79 3.18 5.87
C ASN A 226 -8.57 4.07 5.55
N GLY A 227 -8.83 5.33 5.22
CA GLY A 227 -7.87 6.43 5.13
C GLY A 227 -8.05 7.45 6.25
N HIS A 228 -8.13 8.72 5.88
CA HIS A 228 -8.51 9.88 6.69
C HIS A 228 -7.49 10.32 7.75
N ILE A 229 -6.90 9.37 8.47
CA ILE A 229 -6.02 9.68 9.61
C ILE A 229 -4.52 9.73 9.24
N HIS A 230 -4.19 9.45 7.99
CA HIS A 230 -2.83 9.51 7.40
C HIS A 230 -1.76 8.71 8.17
N GLN A 231 -2.13 7.73 8.94
CA GLN A 231 -1.22 6.86 9.71
C GLN A 231 -1.79 5.45 9.79
N VAL A 232 -0.89 4.48 9.98
CA VAL A 232 -1.28 3.09 10.19
C VAL A 232 -1.76 2.91 11.62
N MET A 233 -3.01 2.52 11.75
CA MET A 233 -3.59 2.03 12.99
C MET A 233 -4.32 0.73 12.75
N GLN A 234 -4.23 -0.18 13.69
CA GLN A 234 -4.88 -1.48 13.61
C GLN A 234 -5.68 -1.77 14.87
N LYS A 235 -6.84 -2.38 14.68
CA LYS A 235 -7.68 -2.91 15.74
C LYS A 235 -8.24 -4.26 15.32
N VAL A 236 -8.32 -5.20 16.23
CA VAL A 236 -9.03 -6.48 16.05
C VAL A 236 -10.16 -6.56 17.06
N GLU A 237 -11.36 -6.82 16.59
CA GLU A 237 -12.56 -7.00 17.41
C GLU A 237 -13.34 -8.23 16.96
N GLY A 238 -13.17 -9.35 17.66
CA GLY A 238 -13.71 -10.63 17.25
C GLY A 238 -13.14 -11.09 15.90
N HIS A 239 -14.00 -11.19 14.90
CA HIS A 239 -13.68 -11.59 13.53
C HIS A 239 -13.48 -10.40 12.58
N VAL A 240 -13.50 -9.18 13.10
CA VAL A 240 -13.31 -7.95 12.33
C VAL A 240 -11.92 -7.38 12.60
N THR A 241 -11.16 -7.16 11.53
CA THR A 241 -9.88 -6.46 11.57
C THR A 241 -10.05 -5.10 10.91
N PHE A 242 -9.65 -4.05 11.62
CA PHE A 242 -9.63 -2.67 11.11
C PHE A 242 -8.18 -2.27 10.82
N HIS A 243 -7.98 -1.57 9.72
CA HIS A 243 -6.68 -1.06 9.30
C HIS A 243 -6.84 0.29 8.60
N THR A 244 -6.02 1.26 8.99
CA THR A 244 -5.93 2.56 8.32
C THR A 244 -4.64 2.66 7.51
N ALA A 245 -4.70 3.35 6.37
CA ALA A 245 -3.56 3.51 5.49
C ALA A 245 -2.72 4.75 5.83
N MET A 246 -1.45 4.70 5.46
CA MET A 246 -0.66 5.92 5.27
C MET A 246 -1.23 6.75 4.12
N SER A 247 -1.15 8.07 4.25
CA SER A 247 -1.41 8.99 3.14
C SER A 247 -0.31 8.89 2.07
N THR A 248 -0.65 9.25 0.83
CA THR A 248 0.36 9.52 -0.20
C THR A 248 0.75 10.99 -0.26
N ALA A 249 0.05 11.88 0.48
CA ALA A 249 0.27 13.33 0.45
C ALA A 249 1.11 13.85 1.63
N PHE A 250 0.63 13.72 2.85
CA PHE A 250 1.30 14.23 4.05
C PHE A 250 0.86 13.43 5.29
N PRO A 251 1.71 13.33 6.34
CA PRO A 251 1.33 12.72 7.61
C PRO A 251 0.48 13.67 8.47
N GLN A 252 -0.26 13.10 9.42
CA GLN A 252 -0.94 13.82 10.50
C GLN A 252 -0.32 13.49 11.86
N PRO A 253 -0.51 14.35 12.90
CA PRO A 253 -0.02 14.05 14.24
C PRO A 253 -0.77 12.89 14.88
N ALA A 254 -0.13 12.22 15.83
CA ALA A 254 -0.80 11.20 16.62
C ALA A 254 -1.96 11.80 17.44
N PRO A 255 -3.02 11.03 17.75
CA PRO A 255 -4.16 11.51 18.53
C PRO A 255 -3.75 12.21 19.82
N GLY A 256 -4.29 13.41 20.06
CA GLY A 256 -4.03 14.17 21.26
C GLY A 256 -2.64 14.81 21.39
N THR A 257 -1.75 14.67 20.40
CA THR A 257 -0.41 15.28 20.44
C THR A 257 -0.34 16.68 19.83
N ALA A 258 -1.45 17.13 19.22
CA ALA A 258 -1.63 18.46 18.64
C ALA A 258 -3.03 19.00 18.97
N PRO A 259 -3.28 20.32 18.79
CA PRO A 259 -4.61 20.91 19.03
C PRO A 259 -5.69 20.41 18.08
N SER A 260 -5.34 19.97 16.88
CA SER A 260 -6.26 19.48 15.84
C SER A 260 -5.55 18.53 14.88
N PRO A 261 -6.30 17.70 14.12
CA PRO A 261 -5.73 16.95 12.99
C PRO A 261 -5.28 17.93 11.91
N GLY A 262 -4.38 17.51 11.06
CA GLY A 262 -3.99 18.31 9.90
C GLY A 262 -2.59 18.00 9.42
N PRO A 263 -2.18 18.67 8.32
CA PRO A 263 -0.89 18.42 7.70
C PRO A 263 0.28 18.67 8.65
N MET A 264 1.01 17.62 8.99
CA MET A 264 2.17 17.70 9.86
C MET A 264 3.43 17.90 9.02
N LYS A 265 4.13 19.01 9.27
CA LYS A 265 5.46 19.24 8.68
C LYS A 265 6.49 18.38 9.40
N VAL A 266 7.24 17.63 8.61
CA VAL A 266 8.39 16.84 9.07
C VAL A 266 9.63 17.23 8.26
N PRO A 267 10.86 16.86 8.69
CA PRO A 267 12.06 17.00 7.86
C PRO A 267 11.90 16.30 6.51
N ASP A 268 12.43 16.88 5.43
CA ASP A 268 12.23 16.41 4.06
C ASP A 268 12.74 14.96 3.85
N ASP A 269 13.77 14.57 4.57
CA ASP A 269 14.34 13.22 4.59
C ASP A 269 13.48 12.19 5.34
N GLN A 270 12.46 12.64 6.09
CA GLN A 270 11.54 11.77 6.81
C GLN A 270 10.17 11.66 6.13
N LEU A 271 9.80 12.65 5.30
CA LEU A 271 8.46 12.71 4.72
C LEU A 271 8.08 11.39 4.03
N ARG A 272 8.95 10.88 3.14
CA ARG A 272 8.66 9.66 2.35
C ARG A 272 8.61 8.38 3.17
N ARG A 273 9.12 8.37 4.39
CA ARG A 273 9.01 7.24 5.35
C ARG A 273 7.65 7.19 6.01
N LEU A 274 6.97 8.34 6.11
CA LEU A 274 5.64 8.47 6.70
C LEU A 274 4.53 8.42 5.65
N LEU A 275 4.87 8.47 4.37
CA LEU A 275 3.95 8.28 3.25
C LEU A 275 4.06 6.86 2.69
N GLY A 276 2.95 6.30 2.18
CA GLY A 276 3.02 4.92 1.71
C GLY A 276 1.78 4.38 1.04
N LEU A 277 1.77 3.07 0.92
CA LEU A 277 0.69 2.25 0.41
C LEU A 277 0.62 0.96 1.22
N SER A 278 -0.51 0.25 1.18
CA SER A 278 -0.63 -1.08 1.79
C SER A 278 -0.78 -2.14 0.71
N ARG A 279 0.09 -3.15 0.73
CA ARG A 279 -0.04 -4.37 -0.10
C ARG A 279 -0.86 -5.38 0.65
N ILE A 280 -1.90 -5.90 0.02
CA ILE A 280 -2.85 -6.79 0.65
C ILE A 280 -2.91 -8.08 -0.15
N SER A 281 -2.86 -9.21 0.55
CA SER A 281 -2.95 -10.52 -0.06
C SER A 281 -3.95 -11.40 0.67
N PHE A 282 -4.72 -12.15 -0.11
CA PHE A 282 -5.64 -13.18 0.34
C PHE A 282 -5.29 -14.49 -0.35
N ARG A 283 -5.00 -15.52 0.43
CA ARG A 283 -4.66 -16.84 -0.10
C ARG A 283 -5.90 -17.67 -0.33
N ASP A 284 -6.67 -17.88 0.72
CA ASP A 284 -7.91 -18.66 0.73
C ASP A 284 -8.70 -18.40 2.03
N VAL A 285 -9.88 -18.99 2.14
CA VAL A 285 -10.82 -18.80 3.26
C VAL A 285 -10.30 -19.26 4.62
N ASN A 286 -9.25 -20.07 4.67
CA ASN A 286 -8.65 -20.58 5.91
C ASN A 286 -7.51 -19.70 6.42
N HIS A 287 -7.12 -18.68 5.64
CA HIS A 287 -6.05 -17.76 5.98
C HIS A 287 -6.58 -16.33 6.09
N PRO A 288 -6.21 -15.58 7.12
CA PRO A 288 -6.58 -14.17 7.21
C PRO A 288 -5.97 -13.37 6.05
N ILE A 289 -6.59 -12.25 5.74
CA ILE A 289 -6.01 -11.26 4.82
C ILE A 289 -4.73 -10.71 5.45
N ALA A 290 -3.63 -10.80 4.72
CA ALA A 290 -2.35 -10.22 5.15
C ALA A 290 -2.20 -8.81 4.58
N ILE A 291 -1.87 -7.84 5.43
CA ILE A 291 -1.64 -6.45 5.07
C ILE A 291 -0.17 -6.12 5.38
N THR A 292 0.52 -5.52 4.43
CA THR A 292 1.90 -5.06 4.57
C THR A 292 1.97 -3.60 4.17
N ASP A 293 2.26 -2.73 5.10
CA ASP A 293 2.45 -1.32 4.85
C ASP A 293 3.84 -1.06 4.26
N VAL A 294 3.89 -0.29 3.18
CA VAL A 294 5.08 -0.06 2.37
C VAL A 294 5.30 1.44 2.23
N PRO A 295 6.25 2.03 2.97
CA PRO A 295 6.60 3.44 2.82
C PRO A 295 7.02 3.79 1.39
N LEU A 296 6.84 5.06 0.97
CA LEU A 296 7.29 5.54 -0.35
C LEU A 296 8.81 5.53 -0.45
N GLU A 297 9.50 5.99 0.56
CA GLU A 297 10.90 5.68 0.68
C GLU A 297 11.00 4.23 1.15
N ARG A 298 11.80 3.45 0.43
CA ARG A 298 12.25 2.19 1.00
C ARG A 298 12.83 2.56 2.37
N GLU A 299 12.40 1.91 3.47
CA GLU A 299 13.26 1.94 4.64
C GLU A 299 14.68 1.74 4.09
N MET A 300 15.53 2.75 4.25
CA MET A 300 16.92 2.44 4.37
C MET A 300 16.91 1.53 5.60
N THR A 301 16.90 0.22 5.37
CA THR A 301 17.43 -0.69 6.38
C THR A 301 18.66 0.04 6.82
N THR A 302 18.66 0.61 8.03
CA THR A 302 19.80 1.30 8.64
C THR A 302 20.95 0.43 8.24
N ALA A 303 21.86 0.96 7.38
CA ALA A 303 22.79 0.17 6.60
C ALA A 303 23.24 -0.94 7.51
N ALA A 304 22.76 -2.16 7.30
CA ALA A 304 22.78 -3.17 8.32
C ALA A 304 24.27 -3.35 8.63
N ALA A 305 24.68 -3.04 9.84
CA ALA A 305 26.05 -3.29 10.26
C ALA A 305 26.20 -4.82 10.19
N TYR A 306 26.76 -5.31 9.10
CA TYR A 306 26.98 -6.72 8.90
C TYR A 306 28.35 -7.06 9.45
N GLU A 307 28.42 -8.02 10.37
CA GLU A 307 29.68 -8.42 10.97
C GLU A 307 30.24 -9.66 10.28
N VAL A 308 31.53 -9.61 9.93
CA VAL A 308 32.34 -10.73 9.47
C VAL A 308 33.41 -10.98 10.53
N SER A 309 33.39 -12.14 11.12
CA SER A 309 34.46 -12.56 12.03
C SER A 309 35.68 -13.03 11.22
N VAL A 310 36.85 -12.60 11.64
CA VAL A 310 38.15 -13.09 11.18
C VAL A 310 38.69 -13.99 12.28
N ASP A 311 38.64 -15.30 12.05
CA ASP A 311 38.97 -16.30 13.09
C ASP A 311 39.49 -17.58 12.44
N ASN A 312 40.47 -18.20 13.06
CA ASN A 312 41.11 -19.45 12.63
C ASN A 312 41.46 -19.44 11.12
N PHE A 313 42.20 -18.40 10.70
CA PHE A 313 42.62 -18.17 9.32
C PHE A 313 41.48 -18.16 8.27
N SER A 314 40.28 -17.74 8.66
CA SER A 314 39.13 -17.68 7.80
C SER A 314 38.27 -16.44 8.04
N PHE A 315 37.51 -16.03 7.01
CA PHE A 315 36.43 -15.06 7.14
C PHE A 315 35.11 -15.81 7.34
N SER A 316 34.38 -15.48 8.40
CA SER A 316 33.08 -16.11 8.71
C SER A 316 31.96 -15.08 8.84
N PRO A 317 30.94 -15.15 7.94
CA PRO A 317 30.82 -16.07 6.81
C PRO A 317 31.79 -15.73 5.67
N THR A 318 32.20 -16.72 4.88
CA THR A 318 33.07 -16.55 3.71
C THR A 318 32.37 -15.75 2.59
N ALA A 319 31.05 -15.80 2.53
CA ALA A 319 30.24 -15.02 1.60
C ALA A 319 29.05 -14.39 2.35
N ALA A 320 28.83 -13.11 2.13
CA ALA A 320 27.69 -12.38 2.71
C ALA A 320 26.95 -11.60 1.64
N SER A 321 25.60 -11.56 1.75
CA SER A 321 24.75 -10.71 0.91
C SER A 321 24.23 -9.54 1.74
N VAL A 322 24.44 -8.32 1.25
CA VAL A 322 24.05 -7.08 1.93
C VAL A 322 23.35 -6.12 0.95
N ALA A 323 22.50 -5.25 1.46
CA ALA A 323 21.86 -4.22 0.63
C ALA A 323 22.86 -3.11 0.25
N VAL A 324 22.60 -2.40 -0.85
CA VAL A 324 23.34 -1.17 -1.22
C VAL A 324 23.25 -0.18 -0.05
N GLY A 325 24.38 0.45 0.31
CA GLY A 325 24.52 1.37 1.44
C GLY A 325 24.84 0.69 2.77
N SER A 326 24.90 -0.64 2.84
CA SER A 326 25.29 -1.37 4.05
C SER A 326 26.75 -1.15 4.41
N THR A 327 27.03 -1.11 5.70
CA THR A 327 28.40 -1.12 6.25
C THR A 327 28.73 -2.53 6.73
N VAL A 328 29.80 -3.11 6.21
CA VAL A 328 30.33 -4.39 6.70
C VAL A 328 31.52 -4.09 7.63
N THR A 329 31.51 -4.72 8.78
CA THR A 329 32.61 -4.62 9.78
C THR A 329 33.28 -5.99 9.93
N TRP A 330 34.58 -6.03 9.70
CA TRP A 330 35.41 -7.21 9.98
C TRP A 330 36.05 -7.04 11.35
N THR A 331 35.90 -8.03 12.21
CA THR A 331 36.51 -8.06 13.55
C THR A 331 37.52 -9.19 13.61
N ASN A 332 38.78 -8.88 13.88
CA ASN A 332 39.79 -9.90 14.10
C ASN A 332 39.61 -10.56 15.49
N ARG A 333 39.32 -11.86 15.51
CA ARG A 333 39.16 -12.68 16.71
C ARG A 333 40.29 -13.70 16.90
N ASP A 334 41.23 -13.74 15.92
CA ASP A 334 42.46 -14.52 16.06
C ASP A 334 43.45 -13.82 16.99
N ASP A 335 44.39 -14.56 17.49
CA ASP A 335 45.54 -14.10 18.29
C ASP A 335 46.72 -13.65 17.43
N ILE A 336 46.54 -13.57 16.11
CA ILE A 336 47.53 -13.11 15.12
C ILE A 336 46.91 -12.02 14.23
N PRO A 337 47.77 -11.15 13.63
CA PRO A 337 47.30 -10.07 12.81
C PRO A 337 46.75 -10.52 11.44
N HIS A 338 45.72 -9.85 10.98
CA HIS A 338 45.07 -10.03 9.67
C HIS A 338 44.89 -8.72 8.91
N THR A 339 44.52 -8.82 7.62
CA THR A 339 44.12 -7.69 6.80
C THR A 339 42.88 -8.05 5.99
N VAL A 340 42.15 -7.04 5.52
CA VAL A 340 41.00 -7.17 4.60
C VAL A 340 41.29 -6.31 3.36
N VAL A 341 41.61 -6.94 2.24
CA VAL A 341 42.06 -6.24 1.02
C VAL A 341 41.18 -6.67 -0.17
N SER A 342 40.51 -5.72 -0.80
CA SER A 342 39.75 -5.96 -2.03
C SER A 342 40.66 -6.40 -3.17
N THR A 343 40.29 -7.44 -3.92
CA THR A 343 41.00 -7.89 -5.11
C THR A 343 41.05 -6.81 -6.21
N GLU A 344 40.09 -5.90 -6.23
CA GLU A 344 39.99 -4.78 -7.17
C GLU A 344 40.44 -3.44 -6.57
N GLN A 345 41.12 -3.45 -5.43
CA GLN A 345 41.64 -2.27 -4.73
C GLN A 345 40.58 -1.24 -4.31
N LYS A 346 39.29 -1.65 -4.19
CA LYS A 346 38.21 -0.76 -3.80
C LYS A 346 38.21 -0.41 -2.31
N PHE A 347 38.80 -1.26 -1.47
CA PHE A 347 39.04 -1.02 -0.04
C PHE A 347 40.24 -1.82 0.46
N LYS A 348 40.84 -1.33 1.53
CA LYS A 348 41.96 -1.96 2.21
C LYS A 348 41.97 -1.57 3.68
N SER A 349 42.03 -2.54 4.58
CA SER A 349 42.21 -2.29 6.01
C SER A 349 43.68 -1.96 6.35
N PRO A 350 43.93 -1.31 7.48
CA PRO A 350 45.22 -1.46 8.16
C PRO A 350 45.42 -2.94 8.55
N VAL A 351 46.60 -3.24 9.14
CA VAL A 351 46.80 -4.51 9.85
C VAL A 351 45.89 -4.48 11.07
N LEU A 352 45.06 -5.50 11.25
CA LEU A 352 44.17 -5.65 12.40
C LEU A 352 44.77 -6.65 13.39
N ASP A 353 45.10 -6.18 14.56
CA ASP A 353 45.51 -7.03 15.68
C ASP A 353 44.25 -7.63 16.37
N THR A 354 44.40 -8.48 17.35
CA THR A 354 43.33 -9.14 18.09
C THR A 354 42.32 -8.13 18.61
N SER A 355 41.02 -8.37 18.33
CA SER A 355 39.88 -7.52 18.66
C SER A 355 39.77 -6.21 17.86
N GLU A 356 40.71 -5.89 16.98
CA GLU A 356 40.63 -4.71 16.13
C GLU A 356 39.60 -4.92 14.98
N GLN A 357 39.06 -3.80 14.49
CA GLN A 357 37.99 -3.79 13.53
C GLN A 357 38.30 -2.91 12.33
N PHE A 358 37.77 -3.30 11.18
CA PHE A 358 37.74 -2.48 9.96
C PHE A 358 36.32 -2.46 9.42
N SER A 359 35.82 -1.29 9.05
CA SER A 359 34.51 -1.12 8.45
C SER A 359 34.60 -0.51 7.07
N HIS A 360 33.77 -0.99 6.12
CA HIS A 360 33.63 -0.41 4.79
C HIS A 360 32.18 -0.36 4.39
N ARG A 361 31.75 0.78 3.81
CA ARG A 361 30.39 0.98 3.31
C ARG A 361 30.35 0.67 1.81
N PHE A 362 29.33 -0.08 1.37
CA PHE A 362 29.14 -0.50 -0.01
C PHE A 362 27.99 0.28 -0.66
N ASP A 363 28.30 1.33 -1.43
CA ASP A 363 27.32 2.25 -2.03
C ASP A 363 26.87 1.86 -3.46
N ALA A 364 27.40 0.81 -4.04
CA ALA A 364 27.04 0.33 -5.37
C ALA A 364 26.79 -1.18 -5.39
N PRO A 365 25.82 -1.67 -6.21
CA PRO A 365 25.59 -3.09 -6.35
C PRO A 365 26.79 -3.77 -7.03
N GLY A 366 27.05 -5.03 -6.69
CA GLY A 366 28.16 -5.80 -7.28
C GLY A 366 28.69 -6.90 -6.36
N MET A 367 29.66 -7.66 -6.87
CA MET A 367 30.38 -8.68 -6.11
C MET A 367 31.77 -8.16 -5.76
N TYR A 368 32.07 -8.05 -4.48
CA TYR A 368 33.33 -7.54 -3.93
C TYR A 368 34.10 -8.66 -3.30
N LYS A 369 35.11 -9.20 -4.02
CA LYS A 369 36.00 -10.22 -3.52
C LYS A 369 37.16 -9.58 -2.73
N TYR A 370 37.58 -10.23 -1.64
CA TYR A 370 38.65 -9.76 -0.80
C TYR A 370 39.46 -10.93 -0.23
N PHE A 371 40.63 -10.64 0.30
CA PHE A 371 41.57 -11.60 0.87
C PHE A 371 42.40 -10.98 2.00
N CYS A 372 43.07 -11.80 2.80
CA CYS A 372 44.06 -11.36 3.74
C CYS A 372 45.45 -11.31 3.06
N SER A 373 46.10 -10.12 3.03
CA SER A 373 47.39 -9.99 2.38
C SER A 373 48.56 -10.69 3.13
N LEU A 374 48.37 -10.97 4.42
CA LEU A 374 49.33 -11.75 5.22
C LEU A 374 49.14 -13.26 5.02
N HIS A 375 47.92 -13.69 4.71
CA HIS A 375 47.51 -15.08 4.53
C HIS A 375 46.70 -15.23 3.22
N PRO A 376 47.35 -15.23 2.03
CA PRO A 376 46.64 -15.07 0.75
C PRO A 376 45.61 -16.17 0.37
N LYS A 377 45.66 -17.33 1.04
CA LYS A 377 44.65 -18.37 0.88
C LYS A 377 43.31 -18.08 1.58
N MET A 378 43.33 -17.13 2.49
CA MET A 378 42.16 -16.67 3.24
C MET A 378 41.40 -15.65 2.40
N THR A 379 40.26 -16.05 1.88
CA THR A 379 39.46 -15.26 0.94
C THR A 379 37.99 -15.14 1.39
N GLY A 380 37.34 -14.06 0.97
CA GLY A 380 35.88 -13.85 1.19
C GLY A 380 35.28 -13.01 0.09
N GLN A 381 33.93 -12.88 0.13
CA GLN A 381 33.20 -12.04 -0.81
C GLN A 381 31.97 -11.38 -0.17
N ILE A 382 31.68 -10.14 -0.56
CA ILE A 382 30.43 -9.44 -0.25
C ILE A 382 29.65 -9.28 -1.56
N ILE A 383 28.39 -9.69 -1.55
CA ILE A 383 27.43 -9.52 -2.65
C ILE A 383 26.49 -8.40 -2.25
N VAL A 384 26.48 -7.33 -3.01
CA VAL A 384 25.66 -6.13 -2.76
C VAL A 384 24.55 -6.06 -3.81
N GLY A 385 23.28 -6.02 -3.34
CA GLY A 385 22.14 -6.01 -4.25
C GLY A 385 20.88 -5.37 -3.68
#